data_9346318cad76fc35773b1d131ca06326
#
_entry.id   9346318cad76fc35773b1d131ca06326
#
_cell.length_a   1.000
_cell.length_b   1.000
_cell.length_c   1.000
_cell.angle_alpha   90.00
_cell.angle_beta   90.00
_cell.angle_gamma   90.00
#
_symmetry.space_group_name_H-M   'P 1'
#
loop_
_entity.id
_entity.type
_entity.pdbx_description
1 polymer ?
#
loop_
_entity_poly.entity_id
_entity_poly.type
_entity_poly.pdbx_seq_one_letter_code
_entity_poly.pdbx_strand_id
1 'polypeptide(L)'
;MTVLNSPLNAPLNSSLTTQQSVLHPVIAIDGPTASGKGTVASLVAQALGGWHILDSGALYRLSALNALNRGLSADQIDEITQAASHMQIAFNDQGVWLDSKNVTDQIRQEEVGNFASQIASSAQLRATLLDRQHAFRLAPGLVADGRDMGTVVFPDAPLKIFLVADVQARAQRRCKQLIEKGISANIEDLLQDMRERDARDMQRAVAPLVAAHDAFIVDSSNLTIAQTVQTILDRWSNISQA
;
A
#
# COMPACT_ATOMS: atom_id res chain seq x y z
N MET A 1 -26.08 -1.73 0.57
CA MET A 1 -25.39 -0.42 0.53
C MET A 1 -24.81 -0.17 1.91
N THR A 2 -23.61 -0.63 2.17
CA THR A 2 -22.96 -0.49 3.48
C THR A 2 -21.93 0.63 3.37
N VAL A 3 -22.24 1.76 4.00
CA VAL A 3 -21.36 2.93 4.05
C VAL A 3 -20.19 2.56 4.95
N LEU A 4 -18.99 2.42 4.38
CA LEU A 4 -17.75 2.28 5.12
C LEU A 4 -17.34 3.66 5.67
N ASN A 5 -17.87 4.02 6.84
CA ASN A 5 -17.35 5.14 7.62
C ASN A 5 -15.97 4.76 8.19
N SER A 6 -14.94 5.42 7.74
CA SER A 6 -13.58 5.25 8.25
C SER A 6 -13.51 5.75 9.71
N PRO A 7 -12.98 4.98 10.67
CA PRO A 7 -12.99 5.32 12.11
C PRO A 7 -11.88 6.30 12.53
N LEU A 8 -11.33 7.11 11.62
CA LEU A 8 -10.14 7.94 11.87
C LEU A 8 -10.38 9.24 12.65
N ASN A 9 -11.60 9.51 13.15
CA ASN A 9 -11.94 10.73 13.90
C ASN A 9 -12.41 10.50 15.34
N ALA A 10 -12.05 9.39 15.99
CA ALA A 10 -12.40 9.19 17.41
C ALA A 10 -11.31 9.77 18.33
N PRO A 11 -11.66 10.59 19.35
CA PRO A 11 -10.71 11.00 20.36
C PRO A 11 -10.31 9.81 21.24
N LEU A 12 -9.02 9.71 21.55
CA LEU A 12 -8.47 8.73 22.49
C LEU A 12 -9.02 8.99 23.90
N ASN A 13 -10.12 8.34 24.27
CA ASN A 13 -10.56 8.27 25.65
C ASN A 13 -10.08 6.94 26.28
N SER A 14 -9.18 7.08 27.23
CA SER A 14 -8.63 6.03 28.05
C SER A 14 -9.71 5.43 28.99
N SER A 15 -10.09 4.20 28.71
CA SER A 15 -10.65 3.29 29.73
C SER A 15 -10.02 1.91 29.50
N LEU A 16 -9.05 1.59 30.33
CA LEU A 16 -8.38 0.29 30.41
C LEU A 16 -9.39 -0.77 30.85
N THR A 17 -10.03 -1.41 29.90
CA THR A 17 -10.60 -2.74 30.08
C THR A 17 -9.75 -3.67 29.24
N THR A 18 -9.07 -4.62 29.87
CA THR A 18 -8.28 -5.67 29.24
C THR A 18 -9.21 -6.61 28.49
N GLN A 19 -9.73 -6.17 27.35
CA GLN A 19 -10.21 -7.07 26.31
C GLN A 19 -8.98 -7.54 25.55
N GLN A 20 -8.68 -8.83 25.59
CA GLN A 20 -7.81 -9.45 24.61
C GLN A 20 -8.38 -9.07 23.25
N SER A 21 -7.74 -8.12 22.57
CA SER A 21 -8.13 -7.71 21.22
C SER A 21 -7.95 -8.94 20.32
N VAL A 22 -9.06 -9.48 19.86
CA VAL A 22 -9.03 -10.53 18.83
C VAL A 22 -8.35 -9.90 17.61
N LEU A 23 -7.11 -10.31 17.37
CA LEU A 23 -6.35 -9.84 16.21
C LEU A 23 -6.99 -10.42 14.95
N HIS A 24 -7.61 -9.57 14.13
CA HIS A 24 -8.22 -9.99 12.88
C HIS A 24 -7.13 -10.46 11.89
N PRO A 25 -7.40 -11.49 11.07
CA PRO A 25 -6.41 -12.02 10.14
C PRO A 25 -5.99 -10.98 9.10
N VAL A 26 -4.73 -11.08 8.67
CA VAL A 26 -4.14 -10.21 7.65
C VAL A 26 -3.55 -11.06 6.53
N ILE A 27 -3.83 -10.69 5.28
CA ILE A 27 -3.07 -11.14 4.12
C ILE A 27 -2.15 -10.00 3.71
N ALA A 28 -0.85 -10.16 3.90
CA ALA A 28 0.15 -9.20 3.49
C ALA A 28 0.59 -9.47 2.04
N ILE A 29 0.53 -8.44 1.18
CA ILE A 29 0.95 -8.53 -0.23
C ILE A 29 2.03 -7.49 -0.48
N ASP A 30 3.28 -7.92 -0.50
CA ASP A 30 4.44 -7.08 -0.78
C ASP A 30 4.97 -7.31 -2.20
N GLY A 31 5.75 -6.37 -2.71
CA GLY A 31 6.38 -6.49 -4.03
C GLY A 31 6.70 -5.15 -4.69
N PRO A 32 7.41 -5.15 -5.84
CA PRO A 32 7.89 -3.96 -6.50
C PRO A 32 6.77 -3.06 -7.03
N THR A 33 7.14 -1.86 -7.48
CA THR A 33 6.18 -0.91 -8.05
C THR A 33 5.47 -1.49 -9.29
N ALA A 34 4.21 -1.10 -9.52
CA ALA A 34 3.41 -1.50 -10.69
C ALA A 34 3.29 -3.03 -10.93
N SER A 35 3.52 -3.89 -9.92
CA SER A 35 3.31 -5.35 -10.04
C SER A 35 1.84 -5.78 -10.03
N GLY A 36 0.89 -4.85 -9.87
CA GLY A 36 -0.55 -5.14 -9.86
C GLY A 36 -1.13 -5.44 -8.48
N LYS A 37 -0.34 -5.28 -7.40
CA LYS A 37 -0.76 -5.60 -6.02
C LYS A 37 -2.10 -4.98 -5.63
N GLY A 38 -2.30 -3.69 -5.87
CA GLY A 38 -3.54 -3.01 -5.48
C GLY A 38 -4.79 -3.63 -6.12
N THR A 39 -4.73 -3.99 -7.40
CA THR A 39 -5.84 -4.68 -8.09
C THR A 39 -6.05 -6.07 -7.50
N VAL A 40 -4.97 -6.81 -7.27
CA VAL A 40 -5.02 -8.15 -6.68
C VAL A 40 -5.55 -8.09 -5.25
N ALA A 41 -5.06 -7.16 -4.43
CA ALA A 41 -5.53 -6.97 -3.05
C ALA A 41 -7.03 -6.66 -2.99
N SER A 42 -7.52 -5.78 -3.88
CA SER A 42 -8.95 -5.44 -3.94
C SER A 42 -9.81 -6.65 -4.31
N LEU A 43 -9.39 -7.44 -5.29
CA LEU A 43 -10.14 -8.63 -5.72
C LEU A 43 -10.09 -9.76 -4.68
N VAL A 44 -8.96 -9.95 -4.00
CA VAL A 44 -8.83 -10.90 -2.89
C VAL A 44 -9.76 -10.50 -1.73
N ALA A 45 -9.73 -9.23 -1.32
CA ALA A 45 -10.58 -8.72 -0.26
C ALA A 45 -12.08 -8.88 -0.58
N GLN A 46 -12.46 -8.61 -1.83
CA GLN A 46 -13.84 -8.81 -2.30
C GLN A 46 -14.26 -10.29 -2.26
N ALA A 47 -13.39 -11.19 -2.73
CA ALA A 47 -13.64 -12.64 -2.73
C ALA A 47 -13.76 -13.22 -1.33
N LEU A 48 -13.09 -12.61 -0.34
CA LEU A 48 -13.16 -12.98 1.08
C LEU A 48 -14.35 -12.34 1.83
N GLY A 49 -15.37 -11.87 1.12
CA GLY A 49 -16.59 -11.33 1.71
C GLY A 49 -16.46 -9.90 2.20
N GLY A 50 -15.63 -9.09 1.55
CA GLY A 50 -15.49 -7.67 1.84
C GLY A 50 -14.53 -7.38 2.99
N TRP A 51 -13.39 -8.07 3.03
CA TRP A 51 -12.29 -7.71 3.92
C TRP A 51 -11.84 -6.27 3.67
N HIS A 52 -11.28 -5.64 4.70
CA HIS A 52 -10.69 -4.32 4.58
C HIS A 52 -9.46 -4.33 3.69
N ILE A 53 -9.13 -3.18 3.12
CA ILE A 53 -7.95 -3.01 2.26
C ILE A 53 -7.10 -1.88 2.84
N LEU A 54 -5.81 -2.14 2.98
CA LEU A 54 -4.81 -1.11 3.21
C LEU A 54 -3.94 -0.97 1.94
N ASP A 55 -4.03 0.15 1.24
CA ASP A 55 -2.99 0.61 0.32
C ASP A 55 -1.99 1.45 1.12
N SER A 56 -0.96 0.78 1.64
CA SER A 56 0.10 1.47 2.39
C SER A 56 0.80 2.53 1.53
N GLY A 57 0.99 2.25 0.24
CA GLY A 57 1.56 3.20 -0.70
C GLY A 57 0.76 4.50 -0.81
N ALA A 58 -0.57 4.45 -0.68
CA ALA A 58 -1.41 5.65 -0.68
C ALA A 58 -1.12 6.58 0.50
N LEU A 59 -0.81 6.05 1.69
CA LEU A 59 -0.45 6.87 2.86
C LEU A 59 0.86 7.65 2.61
N TYR A 60 1.87 7.01 2.04
CA TYR A 60 3.12 7.69 1.66
C TYR A 60 2.91 8.70 0.54
N ARG A 61 2.05 8.40 -0.44
CA ARG A 61 1.69 9.33 -1.51
C ARG A 61 0.87 10.54 -0.99
N LEU A 62 0.02 10.35 0.00
CA LEU A 62 -0.68 11.44 0.67
C LEU A 62 0.31 12.34 1.44
N SER A 63 1.28 11.73 2.13
CA SER A 63 2.35 12.48 2.80
C SER A 63 3.20 13.28 1.79
N ALA A 64 3.52 12.66 0.65
CA ALA A 64 4.25 13.29 -0.44
C ALA A 64 3.47 14.47 -1.05
N LEU A 65 2.19 14.26 -1.37
CA LEU A 65 1.33 15.32 -1.92
C LEU A 65 1.17 16.49 -0.94
N ASN A 66 1.00 16.19 0.35
CA ASN A 66 0.92 17.22 1.38
C ASN A 66 2.22 18.03 1.47
N ALA A 67 3.38 17.37 1.38
CA ALA A 67 4.69 18.02 1.36
C ALA A 67 4.86 18.89 0.12
N LEU A 68 4.57 18.37 -1.07
CA LEU A 68 4.64 19.11 -2.34
C LEU A 68 3.73 20.33 -2.35
N ASN A 69 2.50 20.22 -1.84
CA ASN A 69 1.57 21.34 -1.71
C ASN A 69 2.07 22.44 -0.77
N ARG A 70 3.00 22.11 0.13
CA ARG A 70 3.65 23.05 1.05
C ARG A 70 5.00 23.57 0.52
N GLY A 71 5.43 23.11 -0.66
CA GLY A 71 6.74 23.44 -1.23
C GLY A 71 7.93 22.82 -0.50
N LEU A 72 7.72 21.72 0.23
CA LEU A 72 8.78 21.02 0.95
C LEU A 72 9.56 20.10 0.01
N SER A 73 10.87 20.05 0.18
CA SER A 73 11.78 19.11 -0.48
C SER A 73 11.98 17.85 0.38
N ALA A 74 12.45 16.74 -0.22
CA ALA A 74 12.51 15.44 0.44
C ALA A 74 13.52 15.37 1.61
N ASP A 75 14.46 16.30 1.70
CA ASP A 75 15.44 16.45 2.80
C ASP A 75 14.82 17.13 4.04
N GLN A 76 13.70 17.84 3.89
CA GLN A 76 12.96 18.47 5.00
C GLN A 76 12.06 17.44 5.72
N ILE A 77 12.67 16.35 6.18
CA ILE A 77 11.92 15.18 6.66
C ILE A 77 11.16 15.45 7.97
N ASP A 78 11.66 16.35 8.81
CA ASP A 78 11.01 16.71 10.09
C ASP A 78 9.70 17.43 9.82
N GLU A 79 9.69 18.41 8.91
CA GLU A 79 8.50 19.17 8.52
C GLU A 79 7.49 18.25 7.78
N ILE A 80 7.99 17.36 6.93
CA ILE A 80 7.14 16.37 6.25
C ILE A 80 6.47 15.45 7.26
N THR A 81 7.21 14.96 8.25
CA THR A 81 6.70 14.06 9.29
C THR A 81 5.67 14.77 10.17
N GLN A 82 5.96 16.01 10.56
CA GLN A 82 5.01 16.83 11.31
C GLN A 82 3.73 17.08 10.48
N ALA A 83 3.86 17.42 9.21
CA ALA A 83 2.70 17.59 8.33
C ALA A 83 1.89 16.29 8.19
N ALA A 84 2.57 15.14 8.06
CA ALA A 84 1.92 13.84 7.94
C ALA A 84 1.15 13.43 9.20
N SER A 85 1.64 13.79 10.39
CA SER A 85 0.96 13.48 11.66
C SER A 85 -0.41 14.15 11.79
N HIS A 86 -0.59 15.32 11.17
CA HIS A 86 -1.81 16.13 11.25
C HIS A 86 -2.76 15.94 10.06
N MET A 87 -2.39 15.17 9.04
CA MET A 87 -3.25 14.94 7.87
C MET A 87 -4.60 14.33 8.27
N GLN A 88 -5.70 14.92 7.79
CA GLN A 88 -7.01 14.31 7.81
C GLN A 88 -7.19 13.50 6.53
N ILE A 89 -7.28 12.19 6.67
CA ILE A 89 -7.34 11.25 5.54
C ILE A 89 -8.65 10.48 5.60
N ALA A 90 -9.32 10.36 4.44
CA ALA A 90 -10.45 9.46 4.30
C ALA A 90 -10.35 8.66 3.00
N PHE A 91 -10.76 7.39 3.06
CA PHE A 91 -10.92 6.50 1.92
C PHE A 91 -12.38 6.08 1.86
N ASN A 92 -13.04 6.31 0.73
CA ASN A 92 -14.44 5.93 0.51
C ASN A 92 -14.69 5.60 -0.97
N ASP A 93 -15.94 5.25 -1.31
CA ASP A 93 -16.33 4.90 -2.68
C ASP A 93 -16.11 6.03 -3.70
N GLN A 94 -16.01 7.28 -3.24
CA GLN A 94 -15.74 8.45 -4.08
C GLN A 94 -14.24 8.69 -4.28
N GLY A 95 -13.37 7.96 -3.56
CA GLY A 95 -11.92 8.02 -3.71
C GLY A 95 -11.16 8.34 -2.42
N VAL A 96 -10.02 9.00 -2.60
CA VAL A 96 -9.07 9.35 -1.55
C VAL A 96 -9.15 10.84 -1.24
N TRP A 97 -9.26 11.16 0.03
CA TRP A 97 -9.45 12.53 0.51
C TRP A 97 -8.30 12.93 1.43
N LEU A 98 -7.79 14.13 1.23
CA LEU A 98 -6.81 14.81 2.09
C LEU A 98 -7.36 16.15 2.48
N ASP A 99 -7.51 16.41 3.79
CA ASP A 99 -8.01 17.67 4.34
C ASP A 99 -9.28 18.13 3.62
N SER A 100 -10.25 17.23 3.48
CA SER A 100 -11.56 17.43 2.83
C SER A 100 -11.51 17.67 1.31
N LYS A 101 -10.36 17.48 0.64
CA LYS A 101 -10.23 17.57 -0.82
C LYS A 101 -10.07 16.18 -1.41
N ASN A 102 -10.81 15.89 -2.49
CA ASN A 102 -10.58 14.66 -3.25
C ASN A 102 -9.25 14.78 -4.02
N VAL A 103 -8.34 13.87 -3.73
CA VAL A 103 -6.97 13.84 -4.30
C VAL A 103 -6.67 12.54 -5.03
N THR A 104 -7.71 11.78 -5.39
CA THR A 104 -7.59 10.43 -5.98
C THR A 104 -6.66 10.38 -7.20
N ASP A 105 -6.77 11.34 -8.10
CA ASP A 105 -5.93 11.39 -9.30
C ASP A 105 -4.55 12.00 -9.00
N GLN A 106 -4.49 12.98 -8.11
CA GLN A 106 -3.24 13.65 -7.75
C GLN A 106 -2.25 12.68 -7.11
N ILE A 107 -2.68 11.84 -6.16
CA ILE A 107 -1.78 10.87 -5.52
C ILE A 107 -1.26 9.79 -6.48
N ARG A 108 -1.84 9.65 -7.67
CA ARG A 108 -1.44 8.67 -8.71
C ARG A 108 -0.44 9.23 -9.71
N GLN A 109 -0.13 10.52 -9.66
CA GLN A 109 0.87 11.14 -10.51
C GLN A 109 2.27 10.55 -10.23
N GLU A 110 3.11 10.46 -11.27
CA GLU A 110 4.45 9.87 -11.14
C GLU A 110 5.35 10.71 -10.22
N GLU A 111 5.26 12.04 -10.31
CA GLU A 111 5.97 12.95 -9.41
C GLU A 111 5.69 12.64 -7.94
N VAL A 112 4.40 12.53 -7.57
CA VAL A 112 3.99 12.17 -6.20
C VAL A 112 4.49 10.79 -5.82
N GLY A 113 4.46 9.85 -6.76
CA GLY A 113 4.97 8.50 -6.55
C GLY A 113 6.48 8.45 -6.31
N ASN A 114 7.25 9.23 -7.06
CA ASN A 114 8.70 9.33 -6.92
C ASN A 114 9.10 10.01 -5.61
N PHE A 115 8.42 11.12 -5.26
CA PHE A 115 8.63 11.79 -3.98
C PHE A 115 8.26 10.87 -2.80
N ALA A 116 7.15 10.13 -2.88
CA ALA A 116 6.76 9.16 -1.86
C ALA A 116 7.82 8.06 -1.64
N SER A 117 8.42 7.55 -2.72
CA SER A 117 9.52 6.57 -2.62
C SER A 117 10.78 7.14 -1.95
N GLN A 118 11.08 8.43 -2.16
CA GLN A 118 12.21 9.10 -1.50
C GLN A 118 11.98 9.22 0.00
N ILE A 119 10.83 9.78 0.42
CA ILE A 119 10.53 10.01 1.84
C ILE A 119 10.24 8.71 2.63
N ALA A 120 9.87 7.62 1.95
CA ALA A 120 9.61 6.32 2.58
C ALA A 120 10.86 5.66 3.20
N SER A 121 12.05 6.17 2.94
CA SER A 121 13.30 5.77 3.60
C SER A 121 13.42 6.30 5.05
N SER A 122 12.62 7.31 5.42
CA SER A 122 12.67 7.93 6.75
C SER A 122 12.03 7.05 7.82
N ALA A 123 12.83 6.66 8.83
CA ALA A 123 12.34 5.92 9.99
C ALA A 123 11.28 6.71 10.78
N GLN A 124 11.43 8.03 10.89
CA GLN A 124 10.53 8.91 11.61
C GLN A 124 9.15 9.00 10.95
N LEU A 125 9.10 9.20 9.62
CA LEU A 125 7.85 9.21 8.87
C LEU A 125 7.16 7.84 8.94
N ARG A 126 7.93 6.74 8.85
CA ARG A 126 7.42 5.38 8.95
C ARG A 126 6.76 5.12 10.31
N ALA A 127 7.43 5.53 11.41
CA ALA A 127 6.86 5.44 12.75
C ALA A 127 5.54 6.21 12.88
N THR A 128 5.48 7.43 12.32
CA THR A 128 4.27 8.26 12.33
C THR A 128 3.10 7.62 11.56
N LEU A 129 3.39 6.88 10.49
CA LEU A 129 2.35 6.23 9.68
C LEU A 129 1.98 4.83 10.19
N LEU A 130 2.77 4.21 11.06
CA LEU A 130 2.57 2.82 11.50
C LEU A 130 1.22 2.63 12.20
N ASP A 131 0.88 3.47 13.17
CA ASP A 131 -0.40 3.37 13.89
C ASP A 131 -1.59 3.55 12.94
N ARG A 132 -1.46 4.43 11.94
CA ARG A 132 -2.50 4.59 10.91
C ARG A 132 -2.67 3.33 10.07
N GLN A 133 -1.59 2.62 9.75
CA GLN A 133 -1.64 1.35 9.02
C GLN A 133 -2.29 0.26 9.88
N HIS A 134 -1.92 0.15 11.15
CA HIS A 134 -2.52 -0.81 12.09
C HIS A 134 -4.02 -0.59 12.28
N ALA A 135 -4.50 0.66 12.24
CA ALA A 135 -5.92 1.00 12.39
C ALA A 135 -6.82 0.40 11.28
N PHE A 136 -6.25 -0.04 10.15
CA PHE A 136 -7.00 -0.74 9.10
C PHE A 136 -7.31 -2.21 9.44
N ARG A 137 -6.66 -2.78 10.46
CA ARG A 137 -6.84 -4.18 10.86
C ARG A 137 -8.15 -4.35 11.65
N LEU A 138 -9.25 -4.45 10.95
CA LEU A 138 -10.60 -4.54 11.48
C LEU A 138 -11.26 -5.87 11.06
N ALA A 139 -12.37 -6.25 11.76
CA ALA A 139 -13.18 -7.37 11.35
C ALA A 139 -13.81 -7.15 9.96
N PRO A 140 -13.93 -8.16 9.13
CA PRO A 140 -13.61 -9.58 9.34
C PRO A 140 -12.14 -9.92 9.08
N GLY A 141 -11.34 -9.03 8.48
CA GLY A 141 -9.94 -9.20 8.15
C GLY A 141 -9.40 -8.09 7.26
N LEU A 142 -8.11 -8.14 6.97
CA LEU A 142 -7.39 -7.12 6.21
C LEU A 142 -6.56 -7.74 5.08
N VAL A 143 -6.63 -7.14 3.88
CA VAL A 143 -5.62 -7.35 2.83
C VAL A 143 -4.74 -6.09 2.77
N ALA A 144 -3.47 -6.23 3.10
CA ALA A 144 -2.52 -5.12 3.16
C ALA A 144 -1.56 -5.16 1.97
N ASP A 145 -1.58 -4.12 1.13
CA ASP A 145 -0.71 -3.92 -0.04
C ASP A 145 0.42 -2.94 0.31
N GLY A 146 1.66 -3.36 0.13
CA GLY A 146 2.81 -2.50 0.43
C GLY A 146 4.15 -2.98 -0.12
N ARG A 147 5.21 -2.76 0.72
CA ARG A 147 6.60 -3.15 0.46
C ARG A 147 7.20 -3.94 1.61
N ASP A 148 6.60 -3.82 2.77
CA ASP A 148 7.08 -4.33 4.04
C ASP A 148 5.94 -4.73 4.98
N MET A 149 4.78 -5.06 4.39
CA MET A 149 3.60 -5.47 5.16
C MET A 149 3.86 -6.73 5.95
N GLY A 150 4.48 -7.74 5.33
CA GLY A 150 4.79 -9.02 5.97
C GLY A 150 6.08 -9.03 6.79
N THR A 151 6.96 -8.04 6.61
CA THR A 151 8.24 -7.96 7.35
C THR A 151 8.22 -7.01 8.53
N VAL A 152 7.46 -5.90 8.44
CA VAL A 152 7.49 -4.81 9.43
C VAL A 152 6.11 -4.47 9.97
N VAL A 153 5.11 -4.20 9.10
CA VAL A 153 3.83 -3.66 9.54
C VAL A 153 2.93 -4.73 10.17
N PHE A 154 2.85 -5.92 9.56
CA PHE A 154 2.09 -7.07 10.04
C PHE A 154 2.95 -8.33 10.01
N PRO A 155 4.04 -8.39 10.81
CA PRO A 155 4.94 -9.55 10.84
C PRO A 155 4.25 -10.84 11.31
N ASP A 156 3.10 -10.71 11.97
CA ASP A 156 2.22 -11.79 12.43
C ASP A 156 1.15 -12.19 11.41
N ALA A 157 1.16 -11.62 10.18
CA ALA A 157 0.20 -11.98 9.14
C ALA A 157 0.27 -13.48 8.83
N PRO A 158 -0.85 -14.23 8.93
CA PRO A 158 -0.86 -15.69 8.68
C PRO A 158 -0.57 -16.04 7.21
N LEU A 159 -0.83 -15.12 6.26
CA LEU A 159 -0.44 -15.29 4.87
C LEU A 159 0.34 -14.08 4.40
N LYS A 160 1.55 -14.33 3.92
CA LYS A 160 2.44 -13.34 3.34
C LYS A 160 2.74 -13.72 1.90
N ILE A 161 2.45 -12.79 1.00
CA ILE A 161 2.66 -12.93 -0.44
C ILE A 161 3.73 -11.93 -0.85
N PHE A 162 4.72 -12.38 -1.61
CA PHE A 162 5.66 -11.51 -2.29
C PHE A 162 5.39 -11.60 -3.80
N LEU A 163 4.68 -10.59 -4.32
CA LEU A 163 4.23 -10.55 -5.71
C LEU A 163 5.30 -9.93 -6.59
N VAL A 164 5.91 -10.71 -7.46
CA VAL A 164 6.91 -10.24 -8.42
C VAL A 164 6.35 -10.24 -9.85
N ALA A 165 6.93 -9.42 -10.69
CA ALA A 165 6.75 -9.44 -12.14
C ALA A 165 7.96 -8.79 -12.80
N ASP A 166 8.29 -9.26 -14.00
CA ASP A 166 9.34 -8.69 -14.82
C ASP A 166 9.14 -7.18 -15.03
N VAL A 167 10.21 -6.40 -14.99
CA VAL A 167 10.13 -4.94 -15.05
C VAL A 167 9.57 -4.43 -16.38
N GLN A 168 9.85 -5.14 -17.50
CA GLN A 168 9.30 -4.77 -18.81
C GLN A 168 7.79 -5.04 -18.86
N ALA A 169 7.35 -6.19 -18.33
CA ALA A 169 5.93 -6.50 -18.24
C ALA A 169 5.18 -5.46 -17.40
N ARG A 170 5.78 -5.00 -16.29
CA ARG A 170 5.21 -3.94 -15.44
C ARG A 170 5.13 -2.60 -16.18
N ALA A 171 6.19 -2.20 -16.88
CA ALA A 171 6.21 -0.96 -17.67
C ALA A 171 5.18 -0.98 -18.79
N GLN A 172 5.05 -2.10 -19.51
CA GLN A 172 4.03 -2.27 -20.54
C GLN A 172 2.61 -2.13 -19.99
N ARG A 173 2.31 -2.79 -18.85
CA ARG A 173 1.00 -2.68 -18.17
C ARG A 173 0.72 -1.23 -17.77
N ARG A 174 1.73 -0.53 -17.24
CA ARG A 174 1.60 0.88 -16.82
C ARG A 174 1.40 1.81 -18.01
N CYS A 175 2.20 1.64 -19.06
CA CYS A 175 2.07 2.42 -20.30
C CYS A 175 0.66 2.30 -20.88
N LYS A 176 0.14 1.06 -20.97
CA LYS A 176 -1.23 0.81 -21.42
C LYS A 176 -2.27 1.52 -20.56
N GLN A 177 -2.15 1.44 -19.22
CA GLN A 177 -3.05 2.13 -18.29
C GLN A 177 -3.04 3.65 -18.44
N LEU A 178 -1.89 4.26 -18.73
CA LEU A 178 -1.77 5.70 -18.94
C LEU A 178 -2.42 6.11 -20.26
N ILE A 179 -2.16 5.37 -21.33
CA ILE A 179 -2.76 5.60 -22.65
C ILE A 179 -4.29 5.49 -22.58
N GLU A 180 -4.83 4.46 -21.91
CA GLU A 180 -6.27 4.28 -21.71
C GLU A 180 -6.92 5.45 -20.96
N LYS A 181 -6.16 6.17 -20.14
CA LYS A 181 -6.58 7.41 -19.46
C LYS A 181 -6.35 8.68 -20.27
N GLY A 182 -5.90 8.56 -21.53
CA GLY A 182 -5.58 9.71 -22.37
C GLY A 182 -4.27 10.42 -22.01
N ILE A 183 -3.40 9.79 -21.19
CA ILE A 183 -2.11 10.35 -20.78
C ILE A 183 -1.03 9.78 -21.70
N SER A 184 -0.27 10.66 -22.36
CA SER A 184 0.90 10.25 -23.15
C SER A 184 1.95 9.63 -22.23
N ALA A 185 2.51 8.48 -22.61
CA ALA A 185 3.52 7.78 -21.84
C ALA A 185 4.61 7.21 -22.74
N ASN A 186 5.87 7.39 -22.35
CA ASN A 186 7.02 6.76 -22.97
C ASN A 186 7.41 5.53 -22.16
N ILE A 187 7.51 4.39 -22.80
CA ILE A 187 7.82 3.12 -22.13
C ILE A 187 9.25 3.08 -21.58
N GLU A 188 10.19 3.74 -22.25
CA GLU A 188 11.60 3.79 -21.81
C GLU A 188 11.75 4.61 -20.53
N ASP A 189 11.07 5.76 -20.46
CA ASP A 189 11.03 6.60 -19.26
C ASP A 189 10.37 5.85 -18.09
N LEU A 190 9.26 5.15 -18.34
CA LEU A 190 8.59 4.33 -17.33
C LEU A 190 9.48 3.17 -16.84
N LEU A 191 10.22 2.54 -17.73
CA LEU A 191 11.18 1.48 -17.36
C LEU A 191 12.29 2.02 -16.46
N GLN A 192 12.85 3.17 -16.83
CA GLN A 192 13.91 3.82 -16.03
C GLN A 192 13.39 4.19 -14.64
N ASP A 193 12.25 4.88 -14.56
CA ASP A 193 11.60 5.27 -13.31
C ASP A 193 11.31 4.05 -12.41
N MET A 194 10.81 2.95 -13.00
CA MET A 194 10.53 1.74 -12.22
C MET A 194 11.79 1.09 -11.68
N ARG A 195 12.88 1.02 -12.46
CA ARG A 195 14.16 0.49 -12.01
C ARG A 195 14.74 1.31 -10.86
N GLU A 196 14.70 2.63 -10.98
CA GLU A 196 15.18 3.53 -9.93
C GLU A 196 14.38 3.42 -8.64
N ARG A 197 13.04 3.31 -8.75
CA ARG A 197 12.16 3.13 -7.58
C ARG A 197 12.37 1.78 -6.92
N ASP A 198 12.45 0.70 -7.70
CA ASP A 198 12.71 -0.63 -7.16
C ASP A 198 14.08 -0.68 -6.48
N ALA A 199 15.11 -0.06 -7.08
CA ALA A 199 16.42 0.04 -6.46
C ALA A 199 16.38 0.81 -5.13
N ARG A 200 15.69 1.97 -5.08
CA ARG A 200 15.50 2.72 -3.82
C ARG A 200 14.77 1.89 -2.78
N ASP A 201 13.66 1.21 -3.16
CA ASP A 201 12.85 0.41 -2.25
C ASP A 201 13.66 -0.79 -1.69
N MET A 202 14.52 -1.42 -2.50
CA MET A 202 15.38 -2.55 -2.10
C MET A 202 16.57 -2.13 -1.24
N GLN A 203 17.16 -0.96 -1.51
CA GLN A 203 18.41 -0.51 -0.88
C GLN A 203 18.22 0.38 0.34
N ARG A 204 16.98 0.76 0.68
CA ARG A 204 16.77 1.60 1.86
C ARG A 204 17.20 0.88 3.13
N ALA A 205 17.83 1.63 4.04
CA ALA A 205 18.34 1.09 5.30
C ALA A 205 17.23 0.64 6.26
N VAL A 206 16.02 1.23 6.13
CA VAL A 206 14.87 0.94 6.99
C VAL A 206 13.79 0.28 6.15
N ALA A 207 13.33 -0.90 6.57
CA ALA A 207 12.27 -1.68 5.95
C ALA A 207 12.49 -1.87 4.43
N PRO A 208 13.60 -2.47 3.98
CA PRO A 208 13.87 -2.71 2.58
C PRO A 208 12.78 -3.59 1.96
N LEU A 209 12.56 -3.45 0.65
CA LEU A 209 11.69 -4.34 -0.10
C LEU A 209 12.36 -5.70 -0.24
N VAL A 210 12.03 -6.61 0.66
CA VAL A 210 12.49 -8.01 0.66
C VAL A 210 11.32 -8.92 1.01
N ALA A 211 11.33 -10.14 0.50
CA ALA A 211 10.35 -11.14 0.88
C ALA A 211 10.54 -11.50 2.37
N ALA A 212 9.46 -11.61 3.13
CA ALA A 212 9.52 -12.22 4.46
C ALA A 212 9.98 -13.68 4.32
N HIS A 213 10.64 -14.21 5.37
CA HIS A 213 11.20 -15.57 5.33
C HIS A 213 10.15 -16.66 5.08
N ASP A 214 8.91 -16.40 5.49
CA ASP A 214 7.73 -17.24 5.37
C ASP A 214 6.78 -16.79 4.24
N ALA A 215 7.22 -15.85 3.40
CA ALA A 215 6.40 -15.37 2.30
C ALA A 215 6.36 -16.36 1.14
N PHE A 216 5.16 -16.53 0.57
CA PHE A 216 4.98 -17.24 -0.68
C PHE A 216 5.24 -16.29 -1.86
N ILE A 217 6.22 -16.64 -2.70
CA ILE A 217 6.57 -15.86 -3.89
C ILE A 217 5.63 -16.21 -5.03
N VAL A 218 4.97 -15.18 -5.60
CA VAL A 218 4.11 -15.31 -6.77
C VAL A 218 4.69 -14.50 -7.91
N ASP A 219 5.18 -15.17 -8.95
CA ASP A 219 5.60 -14.51 -10.19
C ASP A 219 4.38 -14.34 -11.11
N SER A 220 3.93 -13.09 -11.25
CA SER A 220 2.79 -12.72 -12.10
C SER A 220 3.18 -12.24 -13.49
N SER A 221 4.42 -12.46 -13.93
CA SER A 221 4.91 -12.02 -15.25
C SER A 221 4.01 -12.55 -16.37
N ASN A 222 3.63 -13.83 -16.28
CA ASN A 222 2.83 -14.55 -17.27
C ASN A 222 1.42 -14.94 -16.77
N LEU A 223 1.01 -14.47 -15.59
CA LEU A 223 -0.30 -14.74 -15.02
C LEU A 223 -1.29 -13.61 -15.35
N THR A 224 -2.53 -13.99 -15.59
CA THR A 224 -3.65 -13.04 -15.55
C THR A 224 -3.92 -12.61 -14.11
N ILE A 225 -4.63 -11.48 -13.95
CA ILE A 225 -5.07 -11.02 -12.63
C ILE A 225 -5.91 -12.10 -11.94
N ALA A 226 -6.84 -12.74 -12.65
CA ALA A 226 -7.68 -13.79 -12.10
C ALA A 226 -6.87 -15.00 -11.59
N GLN A 227 -5.87 -15.45 -12.35
CA GLN A 227 -4.99 -16.54 -11.92
C GLN A 227 -4.17 -16.16 -10.67
N THR A 228 -3.65 -14.93 -10.63
CA THR A 228 -2.91 -14.42 -9.47
C THR A 228 -3.81 -14.38 -8.22
N VAL A 229 -5.03 -13.87 -8.34
CA VAL A 229 -6.02 -13.85 -7.26
C VAL A 229 -6.35 -15.27 -6.79
N GLN A 230 -6.63 -16.19 -7.71
CA GLN A 230 -6.94 -17.57 -7.37
C GLN A 230 -5.80 -18.25 -6.61
N THR A 231 -4.55 -18.05 -7.04
CA THR A 231 -3.36 -18.57 -6.34
C THR A 231 -3.31 -18.13 -4.87
N ILE A 232 -3.65 -16.86 -4.61
CA ILE A 232 -3.67 -16.33 -3.23
C ILE A 232 -4.83 -16.90 -2.43
N LEU A 233 -6.01 -17.00 -3.03
CA LEU A 233 -7.20 -17.56 -2.36
C LEU A 233 -7.02 -19.04 -2.02
N ASP A 234 -6.41 -19.83 -2.90
CA ASP A 234 -6.09 -21.24 -2.64
C ASP A 234 -5.13 -21.38 -1.46
N ARG A 235 -4.11 -20.53 -1.39
CA ARG A 235 -3.19 -20.50 -0.25
C ARG A 235 -3.88 -20.09 1.05
N TRP A 236 -4.75 -19.10 0.99
CA TRP A 236 -5.53 -18.69 2.16
C TRP A 236 -6.44 -19.81 2.66
N SER A 237 -7.14 -20.49 1.77
CA SER A 237 -8.02 -21.60 2.12
C SER A 237 -7.29 -22.73 2.84
N ASN A 238 -6.06 -23.06 2.42
CA ASN A 238 -5.23 -24.08 3.07
C ASN A 238 -4.80 -23.71 4.50
N ILE A 239 -4.58 -22.41 4.76
CA ILE A 239 -4.19 -21.89 6.09
C ILE A 239 -5.40 -21.80 7.02
N SER A 240 -6.54 -21.37 6.50
CA SER A 240 -7.75 -21.14 7.31
C SER A 240 -8.49 -22.44 7.70
N GLN A 241 -8.13 -23.55 7.10
CA GLN A 241 -8.68 -24.89 7.40
C GLN A 241 -7.76 -25.74 8.29
N ALA A 242 -6.53 -25.30 8.54
CA ALA A 242 -5.53 -25.97 9.38
C ALA A 242 -5.62 -25.48 10.83
#